data_c36d7579fc80d265e7104c5e85096665
#
_entry.id   c36d7579fc80d265e7104c5e85096665
#
_cell.length_a   1.000
_cell.length_b   1.000
_cell.length_c   1.000
_cell.angle_alpha   90.00
_cell.angle_beta   90.00
_cell.angle_gamma   90.00
#
_symmetry.space_group_name_H-M   'P 1'
#
loop_
_entity.id
_entity.type
_entity.pdbx_description
1 polymer ?
#
loop_
_entity_poly.entity_id
_entity_poly.type
_entity_poly.pdbx_seq_one_letter_code
_entity_poly.pdbx_strand_id
1 'polypeptide(L)'
;MKQLNHLDKGDYITHIDHGIGKYAGLQKIEVDGNLQESIKIIYGERDILYLSIHAIHKISKYNGKDGKVPRLYKLGSKAWALLKQKTKKNAKKIAYDLIKVYAERKQKKGFKYDQDSYLQNELEASFIYEDTEDQMKVTRDIKNDMESDQPMDRLICGDVGFGKTELAIRAAFKAVDNNKQVAVLVPTTILAFQHFKTFSNRLEDLPVSVNYINRFKTNKEKSEIIKNLGDGKIDIIIGTHQLVNEKIKYKNLGLLIIDEEQKFGVSVKDKIKSVRKNVDVLTLSATPIPRTLQFSLMAARDLSLITTPPPNRHPIETSVIRFDSSLITQSIRYEIERGGQVFFVNNKIQNIEEISNLLKSLVPEAKIAVAHGRLNGKTLESLMIKFINKQFDVLVSTTIIESGLDVPNANTIFINNANNFGLSDLHQMRGRVGRSNKKAFCYLITPEFSKMTDEAKKRITALDYYSELGSGFNIAMKDLEIRGAGDLLGGEQSGFINEMGFETYQKILDEAIDELKKDDFKDLDLDKNKFSKKTNLIFETDLELMFPNDFINSSKERFNLYTKLNKISSVDELEEFKQELTDRFGKLPDIVEELLKSIKLRWISTAVSYTHLTLPTKA
;
A
#
# COMPACT_ATOMS: atom_id res chain seq x y z
N MET A 1 -11.09 -1.73 -7.92
CA MET A 1 -11.67 -1.58 -9.27
C MET A 1 -10.77 -1.99 -10.45
N LYS A 2 -9.44 -2.13 -10.32
CA LYS A 2 -8.59 -2.70 -11.41
C LYS A 2 -8.89 -4.18 -11.73
N GLN A 3 -9.62 -4.89 -10.88
CA GLN A 3 -9.86 -6.35 -11.00
C GLN A 3 -10.96 -6.75 -11.99
N LEU A 4 -11.87 -5.84 -12.31
CA LEU A 4 -12.88 -6.12 -13.33
C LEU A 4 -12.29 -6.25 -14.75
N ASN A 5 -11.07 -5.76 -14.98
CA ASN A 5 -10.40 -5.85 -16.29
C ASN A 5 -10.01 -7.29 -16.70
N HIS A 6 -10.13 -8.27 -15.79
CA HIS A 6 -9.78 -9.68 -16.03
C HIS A 6 -10.92 -10.63 -15.60
N LEU A 7 -12.16 -10.29 -15.95
CA LEU A 7 -13.31 -11.17 -15.78
C LEU A 7 -13.42 -12.14 -16.96
N ASP A 8 -13.31 -13.42 -16.66
CA ASP A 8 -13.55 -14.50 -17.62
C ASP A 8 -14.94 -15.12 -17.38
N LYS A 9 -15.56 -15.64 -18.47
CA LYS A 9 -16.83 -16.35 -18.32
C LYS A 9 -16.68 -17.51 -17.35
N GLY A 10 -17.54 -17.52 -16.33
CA GLY A 10 -17.49 -18.51 -15.26
C GLY A 10 -16.96 -17.98 -13.94
N ASP A 11 -16.34 -16.81 -13.91
CA ASP A 11 -15.91 -16.16 -12.67
C ASP A 11 -17.11 -15.81 -11.78
N TYR A 12 -16.87 -15.88 -10.47
CA TYR A 12 -17.85 -15.42 -9.50
C TYR A 12 -17.74 -13.91 -9.32
N ILE A 13 -18.89 -13.24 -9.30
CA ILE A 13 -19.01 -11.81 -9.06
C ILE A 13 -20.05 -11.54 -7.98
N THR A 14 -19.86 -10.46 -7.23
CA THR A 14 -20.81 -10.00 -6.22
C THR A 14 -21.53 -8.76 -6.75
N HIS A 15 -22.86 -8.80 -6.79
CA HIS A 15 -23.70 -7.63 -7.00
C HIS A 15 -24.12 -7.07 -5.64
N ILE A 16 -24.01 -5.75 -5.44
CA ILE A 16 -24.26 -5.11 -4.15
C ILE A 16 -25.67 -5.36 -3.58
N ASP A 17 -26.67 -5.54 -4.47
CA ASP A 17 -28.08 -5.70 -4.09
C ASP A 17 -28.58 -7.16 -4.21
N HIS A 18 -27.91 -8.01 -5.02
CA HIS A 18 -28.39 -9.38 -5.33
C HIS A 18 -27.45 -10.50 -4.86
N GLY A 19 -26.27 -10.16 -4.36
CA GLY A 19 -25.32 -11.14 -3.85
C GLY A 19 -24.47 -11.79 -4.94
N ILE A 20 -23.97 -13.00 -4.64
CA ILE A 20 -23.00 -13.68 -5.48
C ILE A 20 -23.69 -14.42 -6.61
N GLY A 21 -23.24 -14.14 -7.84
CA GLY A 21 -23.62 -14.82 -9.06
C GLY A 21 -22.42 -15.19 -9.90
N LYS A 22 -22.64 -15.85 -11.03
CA LYS A 22 -21.62 -16.29 -11.97
C LYS A 22 -21.67 -15.45 -13.24
N TYR A 23 -20.56 -14.85 -13.63
CA TYR A 23 -20.46 -14.06 -14.85
C TYR A 23 -20.59 -14.94 -16.11
N ALA A 24 -21.53 -14.63 -16.98
CA ALA A 24 -21.81 -15.37 -18.21
C ALA A 24 -21.44 -14.59 -19.49
N GLY A 25 -20.83 -13.40 -19.35
CA GLY A 25 -20.41 -12.56 -20.47
C GLY A 25 -21.34 -11.40 -20.76
N LEU A 26 -21.06 -10.67 -21.83
CA LEU A 26 -21.94 -9.64 -22.38
C LEU A 26 -23.00 -10.29 -23.29
N GLN A 27 -24.22 -9.79 -23.24
CA GLN A 27 -25.32 -10.22 -24.10
C GLN A 27 -26.14 -8.98 -24.53
N LYS A 28 -26.52 -8.94 -25.79
CA LYS A 28 -27.45 -7.93 -26.29
C LYS A 28 -28.86 -8.36 -25.93
N ILE A 29 -29.60 -7.45 -25.35
CA ILE A 29 -31.04 -7.61 -25.03
C ILE A 29 -31.81 -6.46 -25.66
N GLU A 30 -33.04 -6.74 -26.05
CA GLU A 30 -33.97 -5.73 -26.53
C GLU A 30 -34.77 -5.18 -25.35
N VAL A 31 -34.70 -3.86 -25.15
CA VAL A 31 -35.43 -3.14 -24.11
C VAL A 31 -36.17 -2.01 -24.81
N ASP A 32 -37.49 -2.02 -24.72
CA ASP A 32 -38.37 -1.02 -25.33
C ASP A 32 -38.11 -0.79 -26.84
N GLY A 33 -37.78 -1.87 -27.57
CA GLY A 33 -37.54 -1.83 -29.02
C GLY A 33 -36.12 -1.47 -29.43
N ASN A 34 -35.21 -1.19 -28.50
CA ASN A 34 -33.80 -0.85 -28.76
C ASN A 34 -32.85 -1.92 -28.23
N LEU A 35 -31.76 -2.16 -28.96
CA LEU A 35 -30.72 -3.12 -28.57
C LEU A 35 -29.79 -2.49 -27.57
N GLN A 36 -29.70 -3.08 -26.40
CA GLN A 36 -28.74 -2.68 -25.34
C GLN A 36 -27.79 -3.82 -24.97
N GLU A 37 -26.52 -3.51 -24.80
CA GLU A 37 -25.55 -4.48 -24.31
C GLU A 37 -25.62 -4.55 -22.78
N SER A 38 -25.77 -5.77 -22.25
CA SER A 38 -25.94 -6.04 -20.83
C SER A 38 -25.01 -7.12 -20.34
N ILE A 39 -24.65 -7.04 -19.07
CA ILE A 39 -23.85 -8.05 -18.39
C ILE A 39 -24.77 -9.14 -17.90
N LYS A 40 -24.58 -10.37 -18.40
CA LYS A 40 -25.35 -11.54 -17.99
C LYS A 40 -24.73 -12.19 -16.75
N ILE A 41 -25.52 -12.33 -15.70
CA ILE A 41 -25.12 -12.94 -14.43
C ILE A 41 -26.10 -14.07 -14.11
N ILE A 42 -25.57 -15.25 -13.81
CA ILE A 42 -26.35 -16.43 -13.46
C ILE A 42 -26.31 -16.63 -11.95
N TYR A 43 -27.47 -16.74 -11.33
CA TYR A 43 -27.66 -16.96 -9.91
C TYR A 43 -28.11 -18.41 -9.59
N GLY A 44 -28.44 -18.68 -8.33
CA GLY A 44 -28.98 -19.97 -7.91
C GLY A 44 -30.29 -20.30 -8.64
N GLU A 45 -30.57 -21.59 -8.81
CA GLU A 45 -31.75 -22.10 -9.54
C GLU A 45 -31.81 -21.66 -11.02
N ARG A 46 -30.65 -21.23 -11.59
CA ARG A 46 -30.53 -20.70 -12.97
C ARG A 46 -31.22 -19.37 -13.23
N ASP A 47 -31.53 -18.61 -12.19
CA ASP A 47 -32.02 -17.24 -12.36
C ASP A 47 -30.98 -16.40 -13.11
N ILE A 48 -31.45 -15.51 -13.99
CA ILE A 48 -30.57 -14.65 -14.80
C ILE A 48 -30.88 -13.19 -14.49
N LEU A 49 -29.80 -12.44 -14.21
CA LEU A 49 -29.86 -10.98 -14.12
C LEU A 49 -29.13 -10.38 -15.32
N TYR A 50 -29.80 -9.50 -16.03
CA TYR A 50 -29.19 -8.63 -17.02
C TYR A 50 -28.92 -7.27 -16.39
N LEU A 51 -27.64 -6.94 -16.24
CA LEU A 51 -27.22 -5.69 -15.66
C LEU A 51 -26.75 -4.75 -16.77
N SER A 52 -27.31 -3.54 -16.82
CA SER A 52 -26.87 -2.51 -17.76
C SER A 52 -25.39 -2.22 -17.59
N ILE A 53 -24.69 -1.96 -18.69
CA ILE A 53 -23.27 -1.54 -18.69
C ILE A 53 -23.04 -0.25 -17.87
N HIS A 54 -24.05 0.61 -17.75
CA HIS A 54 -23.97 1.81 -16.92
C HIS A 54 -23.98 1.51 -15.41
N ALA A 55 -24.46 0.31 -15.02
CA ALA A 55 -24.50 -0.15 -13.64
C ALA A 55 -23.31 -1.07 -13.25
N ILE A 56 -22.26 -1.09 -14.03
CA ILE A 56 -21.04 -1.89 -13.80
C ILE A 56 -20.41 -1.62 -12.42
N HIS A 57 -20.59 -0.42 -11.87
CA HIS A 57 -20.15 -0.02 -10.54
C HIS A 57 -20.82 -0.81 -9.41
N LYS A 58 -21.97 -1.44 -9.68
CA LYS A 58 -22.70 -2.28 -8.70
C LYS A 58 -22.11 -3.68 -8.54
N ILE A 59 -21.22 -4.11 -9.43
CA ILE A 59 -20.59 -5.42 -9.37
C ILE A 59 -19.12 -5.32 -8.97
N SER A 60 -18.61 -6.41 -8.38
CA SER A 60 -17.20 -6.60 -8.08
C SER A 60 -16.81 -8.07 -8.28
N LYS A 61 -15.56 -8.36 -8.60
CA LYS A 61 -15.07 -9.74 -8.67
C LYS A 61 -15.11 -10.34 -7.26
N TYR A 62 -15.72 -11.51 -7.13
CA TYR A 62 -15.72 -12.22 -5.85
C TYR A 62 -14.40 -12.92 -5.65
N ASN A 63 -13.71 -12.56 -4.57
CA ASN A 63 -12.48 -13.18 -4.12
C ASN A 63 -12.75 -13.80 -2.73
N GLY A 64 -13.22 -15.03 -2.72
CA GLY A 64 -13.46 -15.81 -1.49
C GLY A 64 -12.23 -16.62 -1.07
N LYS A 65 -12.33 -17.32 0.09
CA LYS A 65 -11.32 -18.28 0.52
C LYS A 65 -11.10 -19.35 -0.54
N ASP A 66 -9.84 -19.63 -0.85
CA ASP A 66 -9.44 -20.59 -1.86
C ASP A 66 -10.06 -21.98 -1.66
N GLY A 67 -10.56 -22.54 -2.75
CA GLY A 67 -11.09 -23.90 -2.83
C GLY A 67 -12.54 -24.09 -2.43
N LYS A 68 -13.23 -23.07 -1.90
CA LYS A 68 -14.67 -23.15 -1.62
C LYS A 68 -15.48 -22.43 -2.69
N VAL A 69 -16.31 -23.16 -3.41
CA VAL A 69 -17.32 -22.58 -4.28
C VAL A 69 -18.26 -21.73 -3.45
N PRO A 70 -18.44 -20.41 -3.76
CA PRO A 70 -19.35 -19.59 -2.99
C PRO A 70 -20.79 -20.06 -3.19
N ARG A 71 -21.60 -19.82 -2.16
CA ARG A 71 -23.03 -20.07 -2.27
C ARG A 71 -23.64 -19.06 -3.25
N LEU A 72 -24.21 -19.55 -4.33
CA LEU A 72 -25.02 -18.72 -5.23
C LEU A 72 -26.34 -18.37 -4.56
N TYR A 73 -26.67 -17.09 -4.61
CA TYR A 73 -27.93 -16.59 -4.08
C TYR A 73 -29.05 -16.75 -5.11
N LYS A 74 -30.27 -16.94 -4.64
CA LYS A 74 -31.46 -16.87 -5.49
C LYS A 74 -31.92 -15.42 -5.60
N LEU A 75 -32.26 -14.96 -6.80
CA LEU A 75 -32.77 -13.60 -7.00
C LEU A 75 -34.04 -13.39 -6.17
N GLY A 76 -34.16 -12.20 -5.56
CA GLY A 76 -35.31 -11.88 -4.71
C GLY A 76 -35.33 -12.54 -3.32
N SER A 77 -34.32 -13.37 -2.97
CA SER A 77 -34.24 -13.97 -1.63
C SER A 77 -33.86 -12.94 -0.58
N LYS A 78 -34.46 -13.04 0.63
CA LYS A 78 -34.13 -12.17 1.77
C LYS A 78 -32.75 -12.46 2.37
N ALA A 79 -32.11 -13.59 2.00
CA ALA A 79 -30.85 -14.02 2.61
C ALA A 79 -29.71 -13.02 2.42
N TRP A 80 -29.55 -12.49 1.21
CA TRP A 80 -28.53 -11.47 0.94
C TRP A 80 -28.84 -10.15 1.64
N ALA A 81 -30.08 -9.71 1.62
CA ALA A 81 -30.50 -8.47 2.30
C ALA A 81 -30.24 -8.53 3.80
N LEU A 82 -30.52 -9.66 4.44
CA LEU A 82 -30.23 -9.90 5.85
C LEU A 82 -28.72 -9.90 6.16
N LEU A 83 -27.92 -10.54 5.29
CA LEU A 83 -26.46 -10.54 5.43
C LEU A 83 -25.92 -9.09 5.28
N LYS A 84 -26.36 -8.34 4.26
CA LYS A 84 -25.98 -6.94 4.05
C LYS A 84 -26.34 -6.07 5.26
N GLN A 85 -27.54 -6.22 5.80
CA GLN A 85 -28.00 -5.47 6.96
C GLN A 85 -27.18 -5.78 8.22
N LYS A 86 -26.90 -7.07 8.48
CA LYS A 86 -26.07 -7.50 9.62
C LYS A 86 -24.65 -6.96 9.48
N THR A 87 -24.06 -7.03 8.29
CA THR A 87 -22.73 -6.47 8.00
C THR A 87 -22.71 -4.96 8.19
N LYS A 88 -23.72 -4.25 7.70
CA LYS A 88 -23.83 -2.79 7.84
C LYS A 88 -23.94 -2.37 9.31
N LYS A 89 -24.69 -3.11 10.13
CA LYS A 89 -24.79 -2.86 11.59
C LYS A 89 -23.44 -3.01 12.28
N ASN A 90 -22.69 -4.06 11.95
CA ASN A 90 -21.34 -4.25 12.50
C ASN A 90 -20.35 -3.20 11.99
N ALA A 91 -20.42 -2.86 10.70
CA ALA A 91 -19.61 -1.80 10.11
C ALA A 91 -19.86 -0.44 10.77
N LYS A 92 -21.14 -0.10 11.07
CA LYS A 92 -21.48 1.13 11.81
C LYS A 92 -20.85 1.17 13.20
N LYS A 93 -20.88 0.06 13.94
CA LYS A 93 -20.26 0.00 15.28
C LYS A 93 -18.76 0.31 15.21
N ILE A 94 -18.05 -0.32 14.27
CA ILE A 94 -16.62 -0.11 14.09
C ILE A 94 -16.33 1.31 13.63
N ALA A 95 -17.07 1.81 12.65
CA ALA A 95 -16.93 3.17 12.14
C ALA A 95 -17.18 4.21 13.23
N TYR A 96 -18.16 3.99 14.09
CA TYR A 96 -18.45 4.87 15.23
C TYR A 96 -17.27 4.97 16.19
N ASP A 97 -16.70 3.82 16.61
CA ASP A 97 -15.55 3.79 17.52
C ASP A 97 -14.33 4.50 16.91
N LEU A 98 -14.12 4.33 15.60
CA LEU A 98 -13.02 4.96 14.87
C LEU A 98 -13.22 6.48 14.70
N ILE A 99 -14.41 6.90 14.30
CA ILE A 99 -14.75 8.33 14.15
C ILE A 99 -14.68 9.02 15.52
N LYS A 100 -15.11 8.37 16.60
CA LYS A 100 -15.00 8.89 17.96
C LYS A 100 -13.55 9.16 18.36
N VAL A 101 -12.64 8.20 18.12
CA VAL A 101 -11.20 8.38 18.39
C VAL A 101 -10.62 9.53 17.56
N TYR A 102 -11.02 9.65 16.30
CA TYR A 102 -10.61 10.73 15.41
C TYR A 102 -11.16 12.09 15.87
N ALA A 103 -12.43 12.13 16.28
CA ALA A 103 -13.09 13.32 16.79
C ALA A 103 -12.46 13.83 18.10
N GLU A 104 -12.24 12.92 19.05
CA GLU A 104 -11.58 13.23 20.33
C GLU A 104 -10.18 13.81 20.10
N ARG A 105 -9.51 13.40 19.03
CA ARG A 105 -8.20 13.90 18.65
C ARG A 105 -8.27 15.27 17.99
N LYS A 106 -9.22 15.49 17.05
CA LYS A 106 -9.44 16.79 16.40
C LYS A 106 -9.86 17.89 17.38
N GLN A 107 -10.45 17.53 18.51
CA GLN A 107 -10.80 18.47 19.57
C GLN A 107 -9.61 18.88 20.46
N LYS A 108 -8.47 18.17 20.37
CA LYS A 108 -7.26 18.51 21.13
C LYS A 108 -6.48 19.59 20.41
N LYS A 109 -6.05 20.60 21.16
CA LYS A 109 -5.10 21.57 20.66
C LYS A 109 -3.70 20.97 20.67
N GLY A 110 -3.06 20.92 19.51
CA GLY A 110 -1.65 20.59 19.33
C GLY A 110 -0.75 21.80 19.46
N PHE A 111 0.53 21.60 19.21
CA PHE A 111 1.46 22.69 19.02
C PHE A 111 1.39 23.14 17.56
N LYS A 112 1.17 24.42 17.33
CA LYS A 112 1.20 25.01 15.99
C LYS A 112 2.62 25.45 15.68
N TYR A 113 3.22 24.85 14.64
CA TYR A 113 4.55 25.21 14.16
C TYR A 113 4.46 26.46 13.28
N ASP A 114 5.54 27.25 13.30
CA ASP A 114 5.67 28.43 12.44
C ASP A 114 5.87 28.03 10.96
N GLN A 115 5.68 29.00 10.07
CA GLN A 115 6.02 28.84 8.65
C GLN A 115 7.52 28.53 8.49
N ASP A 116 7.89 28.05 7.29
CA ASP A 116 9.27 27.68 7.00
C ASP A 116 10.24 28.85 7.17
N SER A 117 11.30 28.60 7.94
CA SER A 117 12.41 29.52 8.06
C SER A 117 13.32 29.49 6.82
N TYR A 118 14.28 30.42 6.77
CA TYR A 118 15.33 30.39 5.76
C TYR A 118 16.12 29.07 5.79
N LEU A 119 16.46 28.56 6.99
CA LEU A 119 17.20 27.31 7.15
C LEU A 119 16.42 26.09 6.67
N GLN A 120 15.07 26.07 6.84
CA GLN A 120 14.23 25.01 6.28
C GLN A 120 14.28 25.00 4.75
N ASN A 121 14.18 26.18 4.14
CA ASN A 121 14.28 26.31 2.69
C ASN A 121 15.67 25.92 2.17
N GLU A 122 16.74 26.27 2.86
CA GLU A 122 18.10 25.90 2.54
C GLU A 122 18.30 24.37 2.62
N LEU A 123 17.79 23.73 3.68
CA LEU A 123 17.80 22.28 3.81
C LEU A 123 17.09 21.61 2.62
N GLU A 124 15.92 22.08 2.22
CA GLU A 124 15.17 21.49 1.11
C GLU A 124 15.88 21.72 -0.23
N ALA A 125 16.41 22.92 -0.46
CA ALA A 125 17.15 23.26 -1.69
C ALA A 125 18.49 22.50 -1.82
N SER A 126 19.14 22.14 -0.72
CA SER A 126 20.38 21.36 -0.73
C SER A 126 20.19 19.87 -0.99
N PHE A 127 18.95 19.41 -1.24
CA PHE A 127 18.70 18.02 -1.60
C PHE A 127 19.18 17.72 -3.02
N ILE A 128 20.07 16.74 -3.14
CA ILE A 128 20.78 16.44 -4.41
C ILE A 128 19.90 15.79 -5.50
N TYR A 129 18.71 15.36 -5.16
CA TYR A 129 17.76 14.74 -6.08
C TYR A 129 16.56 15.65 -6.31
N GLU A 130 15.97 15.57 -7.49
CA GLU A 130 14.69 16.24 -7.77
C GLU A 130 13.54 15.52 -7.05
N ASP A 131 12.70 16.31 -6.39
CA ASP A 131 11.50 15.78 -5.75
C ASP A 131 10.47 15.36 -6.82
N THR A 132 9.87 14.19 -6.64
CA THR A 132 8.72 13.78 -7.45
C THR A 132 7.47 14.59 -7.07
N GLU A 133 6.47 14.63 -7.96
CA GLU A 133 5.20 15.31 -7.68
C GLU A 133 4.54 14.80 -6.38
N ASP A 134 4.59 13.47 -6.15
CA ASP A 134 4.08 12.89 -4.92
C ASP A 134 4.88 13.34 -3.69
N GLN A 135 6.21 13.42 -3.76
CA GLN A 135 7.05 13.90 -2.67
C GLN A 135 6.77 15.37 -2.33
N MET A 136 6.63 16.22 -3.36
CA MET A 136 6.25 17.63 -3.16
C MET A 136 4.87 17.78 -2.52
N LYS A 137 3.90 16.96 -2.96
CA LYS A 137 2.57 16.94 -2.38
C LYS A 137 2.59 16.51 -0.91
N VAL A 138 3.31 15.41 -0.61
CA VAL A 138 3.43 14.88 0.75
C VAL A 138 4.15 15.86 1.67
N THR A 139 5.20 16.54 1.19
CA THR A 139 5.89 17.61 1.93
C THR A 139 4.91 18.73 2.31
N ARG A 140 4.09 19.19 1.37
CA ARG A 140 3.04 20.20 1.65
C ARG A 140 2.00 19.70 2.65
N ASP A 141 1.55 18.45 2.50
CA ASP A 141 0.60 17.83 3.41
C ASP A 141 1.14 17.82 4.86
N ILE A 142 2.42 17.42 5.06
CA ILE A 142 3.08 17.39 6.36
C ILE A 142 3.18 18.80 6.96
N LYS A 143 3.64 19.78 6.18
CA LYS A 143 3.79 21.16 6.62
C LYS A 143 2.43 21.76 7.05
N ASN A 144 1.40 21.57 6.25
CA ASN A 144 0.05 22.03 6.55
C ASN A 144 -0.49 21.41 7.84
N ASP A 145 -0.25 20.12 8.07
CA ASP A 145 -0.66 19.47 9.31
C ASP A 145 0.10 20.04 10.51
N MET A 146 1.42 20.21 10.44
CA MET A 146 2.25 20.76 11.51
C MET A 146 1.92 22.22 11.81
N GLU A 147 1.55 23.00 10.80
CA GLU A 147 1.15 24.42 10.94
C GLU A 147 -0.31 24.59 11.39
N SER A 148 -1.05 23.49 11.57
CA SER A 148 -2.41 23.53 12.11
C SER A 148 -2.44 23.53 13.64
N ASP A 149 -3.59 23.91 14.22
CA ASP A 149 -3.80 23.86 15.66
C ASP A 149 -4.06 22.44 16.18
N GLN A 150 -4.09 21.44 15.30
CA GLN A 150 -4.43 20.06 15.63
C GLN A 150 -3.21 19.16 15.54
N PRO A 151 -3.04 18.19 16.46
CA PRO A 151 -1.88 17.29 16.40
C PRO A 151 -1.91 16.45 15.13
N MET A 152 -0.83 16.46 14.35
CA MET A 152 -0.66 15.62 13.18
C MET A 152 -0.65 14.12 13.54
N ASP A 153 -1.27 13.26 12.75
CA ASP A 153 -1.05 11.81 12.72
C ASP A 153 -1.15 11.32 11.29
N ARG A 154 -0.06 11.43 10.61
CA ARG A 154 0.00 11.14 9.19
C ARG A 154 0.78 9.85 8.95
N LEU A 155 0.22 9.02 8.07
CA LEU A 155 0.87 7.82 7.55
C LEU A 155 1.36 8.10 6.13
N ILE A 156 2.66 7.96 5.91
CA ILE A 156 3.27 7.99 4.58
C ILE A 156 3.53 6.57 4.11
N CYS A 157 2.89 6.18 3.01
CA CYS A 157 3.11 4.91 2.35
C CYS A 157 3.82 5.11 1.01
N GLY A 158 4.85 4.35 0.76
CA GLY A 158 5.59 4.37 -0.51
C GLY A 158 6.62 3.27 -0.56
N ASP A 159 6.96 2.80 -1.74
CA ASP A 159 7.92 1.71 -1.90
C ASP A 159 9.28 2.02 -1.27
N VAL A 160 10.08 0.98 -1.07
CA VAL A 160 11.44 1.13 -0.54
C VAL A 160 12.26 2.01 -1.49
N GLY A 161 12.94 3.04 -0.94
CA GLY A 161 13.76 3.96 -1.73
C GLY A 161 12.98 5.09 -2.43
N PHE A 162 11.71 5.34 -2.05
CA PHE A 162 10.92 6.47 -2.56
C PHE A 162 11.06 7.75 -1.71
N GLY A 163 12.18 7.91 -1.02
CA GLY A 163 12.53 9.15 -0.33
C GLY A 163 11.80 9.42 0.98
N LYS A 164 11.07 8.45 1.56
CA LYS A 164 10.34 8.64 2.83
C LYS A 164 11.20 9.19 3.96
N THR A 165 12.48 8.77 4.03
CA THR A 165 13.43 9.24 5.06
C THR A 165 13.75 10.72 4.91
N GLU A 166 13.89 11.24 3.68
CA GLU A 166 14.10 12.68 3.45
C GLU A 166 12.91 13.50 3.94
N LEU A 167 11.68 13.05 3.66
CA LEU A 167 10.47 13.71 4.16
C LEU A 167 10.41 13.74 5.69
N ALA A 168 10.87 12.66 6.32
CA ALA A 168 10.98 12.59 7.78
C ALA A 168 12.04 13.54 8.34
N ILE A 169 13.18 13.72 7.64
CA ILE A 169 14.24 14.68 8.01
C ILE A 169 13.72 16.11 7.92
N ARG A 170 13.01 16.47 6.83
CA ARG A 170 12.41 17.80 6.65
C ARG A 170 11.41 18.12 7.77
N ALA A 171 10.54 17.17 8.12
CA ALA A 171 9.60 17.30 9.24
C ALA A 171 10.33 17.42 10.59
N ALA A 172 11.40 16.63 10.80
CA ALA A 172 12.20 16.67 12.01
C ALA A 172 12.89 18.04 12.18
N PHE A 173 13.48 18.57 11.09
CA PHE A 173 14.12 19.87 11.14
C PHE A 173 13.10 20.99 11.44
N LYS A 174 11.92 20.97 10.79
CA LYS A 174 10.85 21.92 11.07
C LYS A 174 10.45 21.91 12.56
N ALA A 175 10.44 20.74 13.20
CA ALA A 175 10.17 20.64 14.63
C ALA A 175 11.30 21.23 15.48
N VAL A 176 12.56 20.94 15.13
CA VAL A 176 13.73 21.48 15.85
C VAL A 176 13.84 23.00 15.70
N ASP A 177 13.60 23.53 14.52
CA ASP A 177 13.57 24.96 14.23
C ASP A 177 12.54 25.73 15.08
N ASN A 178 11.50 25.02 15.51
CA ASN A 178 10.49 25.51 16.47
C ASN A 178 10.78 25.12 17.93
N ASN A 179 12.03 24.83 18.27
CA ASN A 179 12.48 24.46 19.61
C ASN A 179 11.79 23.22 20.19
N LYS A 180 11.39 22.25 19.35
CA LYS A 180 10.82 20.98 19.76
C LYS A 180 11.81 19.84 19.57
N GLN A 181 11.78 18.90 20.50
CA GLN A 181 12.55 17.66 20.36
C GLN A 181 11.81 16.66 19.47
N VAL A 182 12.58 15.85 18.77
CA VAL A 182 12.09 14.80 17.85
C VAL A 182 12.57 13.43 18.33
N ALA A 183 11.65 12.46 18.38
CA ALA A 183 11.97 11.06 18.61
C ALA A 183 11.73 10.25 17.33
N VAL A 184 12.74 9.53 16.86
CA VAL A 184 12.64 8.64 15.69
C VAL A 184 12.69 7.19 16.16
N LEU A 185 11.56 6.52 16.09
CA LEU A 185 11.37 5.16 16.56
C LEU A 185 11.51 4.17 15.41
N VAL A 186 12.43 3.23 15.55
CA VAL A 186 12.74 2.21 14.54
C VAL A 186 12.75 0.80 15.13
N PRO A 187 12.43 -0.26 14.35
CA PRO A 187 12.28 -1.61 14.88
C PRO A 187 13.59 -2.30 15.27
N THR A 188 14.72 -1.93 14.66
CA THR A 188 15.99 -2.61 14.86
C THR A 188 17.13 -1.65 15.21
N THR A 189 18.15 -2.18 15.91
CA THR A 189 19.35 -1.42 16.29
C THR A 189 20.19 -0.99 15.09
N ILE A 190 20.21 -1.80 14.05
CA ILE A 190 20.96 -1.51 12.81
C ILE A 190 20.28 -0.33 12.08
N LEU A 191 18.96 -0.36 11.99
CA LEU A 191 18.20 0.73 11.38
C LEU A 191 18.35 2.03 12.18
N ALA A 192 18.39 1.96 13.52
CA ALA A 192 18.67 3.13 14.35
C ALA A 192 20.04 3.76 14.03
N PHE A 193 21.06 2.95 13.83
CA PHE A 193 22.40 3.42 13.45
C PHE A 193 22.44 4.01 12.04
N GLN A 194 21.74 3.37 11.07
CA GLN A 194 21.64 3.89 9.71
C GLN A 194 20.90 5.24 9.65
N HIS A 195 19.75 5.34 10.31
CA HIS A 195 19.03 6.62 10.42
C HIS A 195 19.88 7.69 11.11
N PHE A 196 20.60 7.32 12.19
CA PHE A 196 21.51 8.26 12.85
C PHE A 196 22.54 8.82 11.86
N LYS A 197 23.20 7.96 11.08
CA LYS A 197 24.16 8.42 10.06
C LYS A 197 23.48 9.31 9.01
N THR A 198 22.32 8.89 8.49
CA THR A 198 21.60 9.63 7.45
C THR A 198 21.16 11.01 7.95
N PHE A 199 20.56 11.07 9.15
CA PHE A 199 20.15 12.33 9.77
C PHE A 199 21.35 13.23 10.10
N SER A 200 22.41 12.67 10.69
CA SER A 200 23.62 13.45 11.02
C SER A 200 24.27 14.04 9.77
N ASN A 201 24.44 13.24 8.71
CA ASN A 201 25.06 13.73 7.47
C ASN A 201 24.16 14.79 6.77
N ARG A 202 22.84 14.59 6.80
CA ARG A 202 21.90 15.48 6.11
C ARG A 202 21.74 16.84 6.83
N LEU A 203 21.95 16.84 8.14
CA LEU A 203 21.82 18.02 9.01
C LEU A 203 23.19 18.56 9.48
N GLU A 204 24.31 18.13 8.85
CA GLU A 204 25.66 18.46 9.29
C GLU A 204 25.94 19.97 9.31
N ASP A 205 25.42 20.69 8.32
CA ASP A 205 25.61 22.15 8.16
C ASP A 205 24.61 22.98 8.97
N LEU A 206 23.72 22.33 9.73
CA LEU A 206 22.66 22.99 10.51
C LEU A 206 22.90 22.86 12.02
N PRO A 207 22.44 23.82 12.84
CA PRO A 207 22.66 23.81 14.28
C PRO A 207 21.74 22.81 15.00
N VAL A 208 21.85 21.50 14.66
CA VAL A 208 20.99 20.43 15.17
C VAL A 208 21.83 19.33 15.82
N SER A 209 21.50 18.99 17.05
CA SER A 209 22.14 17.90 17.79
C SER A 209 21.38 16.59 17.58
N VAL A 210 21.97 15.66 16.81
CA VAL A 210 21.41 14.32 16.56
C VAL A 210 22.14 13.28 17.39
N ASN A 211 21.43 12.40 18.07
CA ASN A 211 22.01 11.27 18.78
C ASN A 211 21.13 10.01 18.64
N TYR A 212 21.68 8.86 19.05
CA TYR A 212 20.93 7.61 19.01
C TYR A 212 21.14 6.77 20.27
N ILE A 213 20.11 5.97 20.60
CA ILE A 213 20.14 5.06 21.74
C ILE A 213 19.77 3.65 21.27
N ASN A 214 20.62 2.68 21.60
CA ASN A 214 20.37 1.28 21.31
C ASN A 214 20.88 0.38 22.45
N ARG A 215 20.66 -0.94 22.33
CA ARG A 215 21.07 -1.90 23.36
C ARG A 215 22.61 -2.06 23.49
N PHE A 216 23.39 -1.61 22.52
CA PHE A 216 24.83 -1.81 22.45
C PHE A 216 25.62 -0.70 23.11
N LYS A 217 25.03 0.49 23.29
CA LYS A 217 25.64 1.53 24.08
C LYS A 217 25.78 1.09 25.54
N THR A 218 26.87 1.44 26.17
CA THR A 218 27.13 1.15 27.59
C THR A 218 26.10 1.83 28.49
N ASN A 219 25.93 1.34 29.69
CA ASN A 219 24.98 1.96 30.64
C ASN A 219 25.37 3.40 30.96
N LYS A 220 26.66 3.71 30.98
CA LYS A 220 27.20 5.07 31.21
C LYS A 220 26.80 6.01 30.06
N GLU A 221 27.02 5.60 28.81
CA GLU A 221 26.64 6.36 27.63
C GLU A 221 25.11 6.56 27.56
N LYS A 222 24.33 5.51 27.87
CA LYS A 222 22.85 5.64 27.92
C LYS A 222 22.39 6.64 28.95
N SER A 223 22.96 6.61 30.15
CA SER A 223 22.62 7.55 31.22
C SER A 223 22.98 8.98 30.85
N GLU A 224 24.11 9.19 30.18
CA GLU A 224 24.52 10.51 29.70
C GLU A 224 23.60 11.03 28.59
N ILE A 225 23.22 10.18 27.62
CA ILE A 225 22.28 10.55 26.55
C ILE A 225 20.92 10.89 27.13
N ILE A 226 20.39 10.09 28.07
CA ILE A 226 19.09 10.34 28.72
C ILE A 226 19.12 11.66 29.49
N LYS A 227 20.22 11.96 30.20
CA LYS A 227 20.42 13.22 30.89
C LYS A 227 20.43 14.40 29.92
N ASN A 228 21.24 14.33 28.86
CA ASN A 228 21.35 15.38 27.84
C ASN A 228 20.03 15.61 27.11
N LEU A 229 19.24 14.54 26.87
CA LEU A 229 17.90 14.63 26.29
C LEU A 229 16.95 15.38 27.24
N GLY A 230 16.95 15.05 28.52
CA GLY A 230 16.15 15.73 29.54
C GLY A 230 16.57 17.19 29.76
N ASP A 231 17.85 17.51 29.60
CA ASP A 231 18.38 18.88 29.65
C ASP A 231 18.06 19.71 28.39
N GLY A 232 17.63 19.04 27.29
CA GLY A 232 17.33 19.67 26.00
C GLY A 232 18.58 19.97 25.16
N LYS A 233 19.69 19.24 25.38
CA LYS A 233 20.92 19.35 24.58
C LYS A 233 20.92 18.44 23.35
N ILE A 234 19.93 17.56 23.24
CA ILE A 234 19.73 16.67 22.10
C ILE A 234 18.39 17.04 21.48
N ASP A 235 18.40 17.43 20.22
CA ASP A 235 17.23 17.84 19.48
C ASP A 235 16.53 16.64 18.83
N ILE A 236 17.30 15.73 18.23
CA ILE A 236 16.78 14.54 17.58
C ILE A 236 17.39 13.30 18.21
N ILE A 237 16.54 12.43 18.75
CA ILE A 237 16.95 11.14 19.30
C ILE A 237 16.39 9.99 18.48
N ILE A 238 17.26 9.09 18.03
CA ILE A 238 16.89 7.93 17.21
C ILE A 238 17.09 6.65 18.03
N GLY A 239 16.11 5.74 17.99
CA GLY A 239 16.27 4.50 18.76
C GLY A 239 15.16 3.50 18.57
N THR A 240 15.29 2.38 19.28
CA THR A 240 14.27 1.32 19.27
C THR A 240 13.20 1.58 20.33
N HIS A 241 12.36 0.58 20.62
CA HIS A 241 11.30 0.63 21.63
C HIS A 241 11.73 1.21 23.00
N GLN A 242 13.01 1.36 23.25
CA GLN A 242 13.51 2.01 24.47
C GLN A 242 13.06 3.49 24.56
N LEU A 243 12.89 4.19 23.44
CA LEU A 243 12.47 5.60 23.39
C LEU A 243 11.07 5.86 23.97
N VAL A 244 10.20 4.86 23.95
CA VAL A 244 8.83 4.95 24.49
C VAL A 244 8.73 4.39 25.92
N ASN A 245 9.88 4.23 26.62
CA ASN A 245 9.89 3.80 28.00
C ASN A 245 9.68 5.02 28.92
N GLU A 246 8.89 4.89 29.97
CA GLU A 246 8.58 5.94 30.96
C GLU A 246 9.82 6.51 31.66
N LYS A 247 10.95 5.77 31.66
CA LYS A 247 12.23 6.22 32.19
C LYS A 247 12.88 7.33 31.36
N ILE A 248 12.50 7.49 30.09
CA ILE A 248 13.01 8.52 29.20
C ILE A 248 12.14 9.76 29.32
N LYS A 249 12.72 10.83 29.85
CA LYS A 249 12.05 12.12 29.97
C LYS A 249 12.55 13.04 28.85
N TYR A 250 11.62 13.56 28.08
CA TYR A 250 11.87 14.61 27.10
C TYR A 250 11.63 15.97 27.72
N LYS A 251 12.42 16.98 27.37
CA LYS A 251 12.19 18.35 27.82
C LYS A 251 10.99 18.97 27.10
N ASN A 252 10.91 18.79 25.80
CA ASN A 252 9.88 19.38 24.96
C ASN A 252 9.65 18.57 23.68
N LEU A 253 9.15 17.34 23.81
CA LEU A 253 8.86 16.48 22.65
C LEU A 253 7.71 17.05 21.82
N GLY A 254 7.96 17.36 20.54
CA GLY A 254 6.95 17.89 19.61
C GLY A 254 6.60 16.92 18.49
N LEU A 255 7.56 16.09 18.03
CA LEU A 255 7.34 15.19 16.91
C LEU A 255 7.84 13.78 17.24
N LEU A 256 6.99 12.78 16.96
CA LEU A 256 7.33 11.34 17.00
C LEU A 256 7.28 10.78 15.58
N ILE A 257 8.43 10.39 15.05
CA ILE A 257 8.54 9.69 13.77
C ILE A 257 8.62 8.19 14.05
N ILE A 258 7.82 7.39 13.35
CA ILE A 258 7.77 5.93 13.51
C ILE A 258 8.04 5.29 12.15
N ASP A 259 9.14 4.57 12.04
CA ASP A 259 9.43 3.79 10.84
C ASP A 259 9.04 2.32 11.02
N GLU A 260 8.37 1.74 10.01
CA GLU A 260 7.93 0.35 9.98
C GLU A 260 7.11 -0.07 11.23
N GLU A 261 6.08 0.72 11.59
CA GLU A 261 5.22 0.51 12.79
C GLU A 261 4.72 -0.94 12.94
N GLN A 262 4.52 -1.64 11.84
CA GLN A 262 4.03 -3.02 11.82
C GLN A 262 4.99 -4.02 12.47
N LYS A 263 6.27 -3.72 12.50
CA LYS A 263 7.29 -4.58 13.11
C LYS A 263 7.32 -4.50 14.64
N PHE A 264 6.57 -3.56 15.25
CA PHE A 264 6.48 -3.45 16.70
C PHE A 264 5.42 -4.38 17.29
N GLY A 265 5.75 -4.98 18.43
CA GLY A 265 4.81 -5.82 19.20
C GLY A 265 3.69 -5.00 19.86
N VAL A 266 2.64 -5.67 20.30
CA VAL A 266 1.42 -5.08 20.87
C VAL A 266 1.75 -4.14 22.06
N SER A 267 2.59 -4.60 23.00
CA SER A 267 2.96 -3.81 24.19
C SER A 267 3.67 -2.48 23.85
N VAL A 268 4.48 -2.48 22.79
CA VAL A 268 5.15 -1.25 22.31
C VAL A 268 4.13 -0.32 21.66
N LYS A 269 3.19 -0.86 20.87
CA LYS A 269 2.12 -0.07 20.25
C LYS A 269 1.23 0.61 21.27
N ASP A 270 0.94 -0.03 22.39
CA ASP A 270 0.15 0.58 23.46
C ASP A 270 0.90 1.72 24.16
N LYS A 271 2.20 1.59 24.37
CA LYS A 271 3.06 2.69 24.87
C LYS A 271 3.13 3.85 23.87
N ILE A 272 3.26 3.56 22.59
CA ILE A 272 3.21 4.57 21.53
C ILE A 272 1.89 5.36 21.60
N LYS A 273 0.75 4.69 21.82
CA LYS A 273 -0.56 5.36 21.95
C LYS A 273 -0.59 6.38 23.09
N SER A 274 0.10 6.12 24.20
CA SER A 274 0.15 7.07 25.33
C SER A 274 0.94 8.33 24.98
N VAL A 275 2.03 8.21 24.25
CA VAL A 275 2.87 9.33 23.80
C VAL A 275 2.15 10.15 22.72
N ARG A 276 1.36 9.52 21.85
CA ARG A 276 0.62 10.16 20.74
C ARG A 276 -0.43 11.19 21.18
N LYS A 277 -0.82 11.22 22.43
CA LYS A 277 -1.97 12.05 22.86
C LYS A 277 -1.78 13.54 22.66
N ASN A 278 -0.53 14.03 22.71
CA ASN A 278 -0.22 15.47 22.68
C ASN A 278 1.00 15.81 21.80
N VAL A 279 1.41 14.91 20.94
CA VAL A 279 2.62 15.03 20.10
C VAL A 279 2.24 14.72 18.66
N ASP A 280 2.81 15.43 17.72
CA ASP A 280 2.66 15.13 16.31
C ASP A 280 3.30 13.79 15.95
N VAL A 281 2.62 13.04 15.13
CA VAL A 281 3.06 11.68 14.75
C VAL A 281 3.15 11.54 13.24
N LEU A 282 4.34 11.19 12.77
CA LEU A 282 4.62 10.85 11.39
C LEU A 282 5.01 9.38 11.30
N THR A 283 4.19 8.57 10.65
CA THR A 283 4.46 7.14 10.47
C THR A 283 4.89 6.86 9.04
N LEU A 284 5.99 6.13 8.88
CA LEU A 284 6.52 5.71 7.57
C LEU A 284 6.29 4.21 7.38
N SER A 285 5.89 3.80 6.19
CA SER A 285 5.76 2.39 5.84
C SER A 285 6.17 2.13 4.40
N ALA A 286 6.96 1.07 4.18
CA ALA A 286 7.31 0.63 2.83
C ALA A 286 6.17 -0.16 2.16
N THR A 287 5.36 -0.83 2.96
CA THR A 287 4.15 -1.52 2.50
C THR A 287 3.01 -1.17 3.44
N PRO A 288 1.91 -0.61 2.94
CA PRO A 288 0.74 -0.41 3.77
C PRO A 288 0.24 -1.78 4.19
N ILE A 289 0.44 -2.13 5.47
CA ILE A 289 -0.11 -3.38 5.99
C ILE A 289 -1.61 -3.18 6.17
N PRO A 290 -2.38 -4.23 5.91
CA PRO A 290 -3.83 -4.18 5.94
C PRO A 290 -4.44 -3.49 7.17
N ARG A 291 -3.86 -3.68 8.38
CA ARG A 291 -4.34 -2.98 9.60
C ARG A 291 -4.12 -1.47 9.54
N THR A 292 -2.94 -1.04 9.09
CA THR A 292 -2.58 0.38 8.99
C THR A 292 -3.34 1.04 7.84
N LEU A 293 -3.49 0.31 6.72
CA LEU A 293 -4.31 0.72 5.59
C LEU A 293 -5.78 0.85 6.00
N GLN A 294 -6.29 -0.09 6.78
CA GLN A 294 -7.65 -0.07 7.30
C GLN A 294 -7.92 1.16 8.17
N PHE A 295 -7.01 1.52 9.10
CA PHE A 295 -7.15 2.70 9.93
C PHE A 295 -7.14 3.99 9.11
N SER A 296 -6.33 4.06 8.06
CA SER A 296 -6.25 5.24 7.18
C SER A 296 -7.43 5.33 6.22
N LEU A 297 -7.85 4.22 5.64
CA LEU A 297 -9.06 4.14 4.81
C LEU A 297 -10.33 4.47 5.61
N MET A 298 -10.33 4.21 6.92
CA MET A 298 -11.43 4.51 7.84
C MET A 298 -11.37 5.93 8.43
N ALA A 299 -10.54 6.82 7.87
CA ALA A 299 -10.35 8.19 8.34
C ALA A 299 -9.81 8.31 9.79
N ALA A 300 -9.15 7.27 10.32
CA ALA A 300 -8.52 7.31 11.64
C ALA A 300 -7.16 8.01 11.63
N ARG A 301 -6.52 8.11 10.46
CA ARG A 301 -5.25 8.81 10.21
C ARG A 301 -5.25 9.45 8.84
N ASP A 302 -4.52 10.54 8.69
CA ASP A 302 -4.26 11.11 7.38
C ASP A 302 -3.26 10.24 6.62
N LEU A 303 -3.57 9.95 5.35
CA LEU A 303 -2.77 9.07 4.49
C LEU A 303 -2.20 9.86 3.31
N SER A 304 -0.89 9.75 3.13
CA SER A 304 -0.21 10.23 1.93
C SER A 304 0.49 9.07 1.23
N LEU A 305 0.28 8.93 -0.08
CA LEU A 305 0.85 7.88 -0.91
C LEU A 305 1.95 8.45 -1.80
N ILE A 306 3.08 7.75 -1.90
CA ILE A 306 4.15 8.02 -2.84
C ILE A 306 4.18 6.83 -3.81
N THR A 307 3.63 7.05 -5.00
CA THR A 307 3.52 6.04 -6.06
C THR A 307 4.46 6.31 -7.23
N THR A 308 4.86 7.57 -7.40
CA THR A 308 5.79 8.01 -8.44
C THR A 308 7.22 7.65 -8.05
N PRO A 309 7.92 6.80 -8.82
CA PRO A 309 9.31 6.47 -8.54
C PRO A 309 10.24 7.68 -8.75
N PRO A 310 11.33 7.78 -7.96
CA PRO A 310 12.37 8.76 -8.23
C PRO A 310 12.96 8.59 -9.63
N PRO A 311 13.41 9.68 -10.28
CA PRO A 311 14.07 9.61 -11.58
C PRO A 311 15.32 8.71 -11.50
N ASN A 312 15.68 8.09 -12.63
CA ASN A 312 16.85 7.21 -12.77
C ASN A 312 16.83 5.90 -11.94
N ARG A 313 15.67 5.47 -11.50
CA ARG A 313 15.52 4.17 -10.83
C ARG A 313 14.99 3.12 -11.79
N HIS A 314 15.71 1.99 -11.88
CA HIS A 314 15.29 0.88 -12.73
C HIS A 314 14.41 -0.12 -11.96
N PRO A 315 13.40 -0.70 -12.62
CA PRO A 315 12.66 -1.83 -12.07
C PRO A 315 13.59 -3.00 -11.75
N ILE A 316 13.26 -3.79 -10.73
CA ILE A 316 14.03 -4.98 -10.38
C ILE A 316 13.57 -6.13 -11.27
N GLU A 317 14.47 -6.66 -12.10
CA GLU A 317 14.19 -7.85 -12.91
C GLU A 317 13.92 -9.03 -11.99
N THR A 318 12.66 -9.46 -11.97
CA THR A 318 12.21 -10.56 -11.12
C THR A 318 12.03 -11.82 -11.98
N SER A 319 12.63 -12.94 -11.57
CA SER A 319 12.54 -14.21 -12.29
C SER A 319 12.22 -15.35 -11.34
N VAL A 320 11.27 -16.19 -11.72
CA VAL A 320 10.94 -17.42 -10.99
C VAL A 320 11.75 -18.56 -11.58
N ILE A 321 12.61 -19.17 -10.77
CA ILE A 321 13.55 -20.21 -11.22
C ILE A 321 13.46 -21.45 -10.33
N ARG A 322 13.91 -22.59 -10.84
CA ARG A 322 14.28 -23.75 -10.02
C ARG A 322 15.69 -23.54 -9.46
N PHE A 323 16.07 -24.31 -8.45
CA PHE A 323 17.44 -24.26 -7.96
C PHE A 323 18.39 -24.74 -9.07
N ASP A 324 19.20 -23.80 -9.57
CA ASP A 324 20.17 -24.03 -10.67
C ASP A 324 21.54 -23.47 -10.24
N SER A 325 22.47 -24.39 -9.97
CA SER A 325 23.82 -24.06 -9.54
C SER A 325 24.60 -23.26 -10.58
N SER A 326 24.37 -23.49 -11.87
CA SER A 326 25.05 -22.77 -12.95
C SER A 326 24.61 -21.32 -13.01
N LEU A 327 23.31 -21.06 -12.98
CA LEU A 327 22.75 -19.71 -12.97
C LEU A 327 23.17 -18.93 -11.71
N ILE A 328 23.14 -19.59 -10.54
CA ILE A 328 23.56 -18.97 -9.27
C ILE A 328 25.04 -18.55 -9.35
N THR A 329 25.91 -19.45 -9.84
CA THR A 329 27.34 -19.19 -10.02
C THR A 329 27.60 -18.01 -10.94
N GLN A 330 26.97 -18.02 -12.12
CA GLN A 330 27.11 -16.94 -13.11
C GLN A 330 26.63 -15.60 -12.56
N SER A 331 25.48 -15.57 -11.90
CA SER A 331 24.92 -14.33 -11.34
C SER A 331 25.77 -13.76 -10.19
N ILE A 332 26.32 -14.61 -9.32
CA ILE A 332 27.22 -14.16 -8.24
C ILE A 332 28.52 -13.59 -8.84
N ARG A 333 29.15 -14.28 -9.80
CA ARG A 333 30.36 -13.78 -10.48
C ARG A 333 30.11 -12.46 -11.19
N TYR A 334 29.04 -12.37 -11.96
CA TYR A 334 28.64 -11.13 -12.63
C TYR A 334 28.49 -9.96 -11.64
N GLU A 335 27.91 -10.21 -10.46
CA GLU A 335 27.74 -9.17 -9.44
C GLU A 335 29.07 -8.75 -8.82
N ILE A 336 29.96 -9.70 -8.53
CA ILE A 336 31.31 -9.44 -7.99
C ILE A 336 32.15 -8.66 -9.01
N GLU A 337 32.13 -9.05 -10.29
CA GLU A 337 32.90 -8.37 -11.35
C GLU A 337 32.53 -6.89 -11.50
N ARG A 338 31.24 -6.54 -11.34
CA ARG A 338 30.80 -5.14 -11.38
C ARG A 338 30.89 -4.40 -10.04
N GLY A 339 31.54 -5.02 -9.00
CA GLY A 339 31.77 -4.46 -7.68
C GLY A 339 30.49 -4.34 -6.83
N GLY A 340 29.49 -5.18 -7.12
CA GLY A 340 28.26 -5.26 -6.35
C GLY A 340 28.31 -6.36 -5.28
N GLN A 341 27.18 -6.56 -4.60
CA GLN A 341 27.01 -7.56 -3.53
C GLN A 341 25.72 -8.33 -3.73
N VAL A 342 25.67 -9.54 -3.16
CA VAL A 342 24.55 -10.47 -3.32
C VAL A 342 23.92 -10.81 -1.97
N PHE A 343 22.60 -10.78 -1.91
CA PHE A 343 21.83 -11.41 -0.84
C PHE A 343 21.39 -12.81 -1.25
N PHE A 344 21.60 -13.78 -0.37
CA PHE A 344 21.02 -15.10 -0.51
C PHE A 344 20.13 -15.41 0.71
N VAL A 345 18.82 -15.35 0.53
CA VAL A 345 17.84 -15.52 1.61
C VAL A 345 17.42 -16.97 1.71
N ASN A 346 17.53 -17.54 2.90
CA ASN A 346 17.05 -18.88 3.21
C ASN A 346 16.02 -18.88 4.33
N ASN A 347 14.90 -19.59 4.14
CA ASN A 347 13.80 -19.57 5.11
C ASN A 347 14.13 -20.27 6.44
N LYS A 348 15.07 -21.22 6.44
CA LYS A 348 15.35 -22.07 7.61
C LYS A 348 16.79 -21.84 8.10
N ILE A 349 16.93 -21.70 9.42
CA ILE A 349 18.27 -21.60 10.05
C ILE A 349 19.00 -22.95 9.98
N GLN A 350 18.27 -24.07 10.06
CA GLN A 350 18.83 -25.41 10.17
C GLN A 350 19.79 -25.80 9.05
N ASN A 351 19.50 -25.38 7.81
CA ASN A 351 20.31 -25.69 6.62
C ASN A 351 21.06 -24.50 6.03
N ILE A 352 21.17 -23.39 6.79
CA ILE A 352 21.81 -22.17 6.28
C ILE A 352 23.32 -22.35 6.07
N GLU A 353 23.97 -23.12 6.94
CA GLU A 353 25.40 -23.46 6.82
C GLU A 353 25.67 -24.40 5.64
N GLU A 354 24.78 -25.36 5.36
CA GLU A 354 24.86 -26.25 4.20
C GLU A 354 24.82 -25.43 2.91
N ILE A 355 23.88 -24.49 2.83
CA ILE A 355 23.78 -23.57 1.68
C ILE A 355 25.02 -22.70 1.55
N SER A 356 25.52 -22.17 2.66
CA SER A 356 26.75 -21.37 2.66
C SER A 356 27.94 -22.19 2.14
N ASN A 357 28.09 -23.43 2.58
CA ASN A 357 29.16 -24.31 2.13
C ASN A 357 29.00 -24.69 0.65
N LEU A 358 27.75 -24.95 0.19
CA LEU A 358 27.47 -25.14 -1.22
C LEU A 358 27.88 -23.93 -2.07
N LEU A 359 27.49 -22.72 -1.66
CA LEU A 359 27.87 -21.49 -2.38
C LEU A 359 29.38 -21.26 -2.39
N LYS A 360 30.10 -21.58 -1.29
CA LYS A 360 31.57 -21.54 -1.24
C LYS A 360 32.21 -22.53 -2.21
N SER A 361 31.61 -23.71 -2.39
CA SER A 361 32.11 -24.69 -3.39
C SER A 361 31.84 -24.26 -4.82
N LEU A 362 30.72 -23.55 -5.08
CA LEU A 362 30.35 -23.06 -6.41
C LEU A 362 31.15 -21.82 -6.84
N VAL A 363 31.44 -20.92 -5.87
CA VAL A 363 32.17 -19.67 -6.11
C VAL A 363 33.24 -19.51 -5.03
N PRO A 364 34.39 -20.23 -5.13
CA PRO A 364 35.44 -20.21 -4.10
C PRO A 364 36.09 -18.85 -3.90
N GLU A 365 36.06 -17.98 -4.92
CA GLU A 365 36.60 -16.63 -4.89
C GLU A 365 35.74 -15.65 -4.05
N ALA A 366 34.44 -15.97 -3.83
CA ALA A 366 33.53 -15.09 -3.11
C ALA A 366 33.73 -15.13 -1.59
N LYS A 367 33.77 -13.97 -0.96
CA LYS A 367 33.74 -13.83 0.49
C LYS A 367 32.31 -13.92 0.99
N ILE A 368 31.95 -15.05 1.60
CA ILE A 368 30.59 -15.36 2.03
C ILE A 368 30.47 -15.23 3.56
N ALA A 369 29.47 -14.47 4.00
CA ALA A 369 29.10 -14.36 5.40
C ALA A 369 27.71 -14.97 5.65
N VAL A 370 27.49 -15.50 6.87
CA VAL A 370 26.21 -16.07 7.29
C VAL A 370 25.62 -15.25 8.43
N ALA A 371 24.34 -14.85 8.29
CA ALA A 371 23.64 -14.03 9.27
C ALA A 371 22.25 -14.58 9.56
N HIS A 372 21.92 -14.84 10.83
CA HIS A 372 20.62 -15.33 11.26
C HIS A 372 20.24 -14.85 12.66
N GLY A 373 18.97 -14.90 13.02
CA GLY A 373 18.43 -14.35 14.27
C GLY A 373 18.90 -15.02 15.56
N ARG A 374 19.56 -16.21 15.49
CA ARG A 374 20.17 -16.86 16.66
C ARG A 374 21.57 -16.37 17.01
N LEU A 375 22.20 -15.59 16.11
CA LEU A 375 23.48 -14.97 16.41
C LEU A 375 23.34 -13.95 17.56
N ASN A 376 24.39 -13.84 18.37
CA ASN A 376 24.44 -12.77 19.35
C ASN A 376 24.27 -11.42 18.62
N GLY A 377 23.46 -10.54 19.19
CA GLY A 377 23.17 -9.26 18.57
C GLY A 377 24.38 -8.41 18.20
N LYS A 378 25.44 -8.40 19.03
CA LYS A 378 26.71 -7.71 18.73
C LYS A 378 27.41 -8.32 17.50
N THR A 379 27.46 -9.64 17.43
CA THR A 379 28.05 -10.38 16.30
C THR A 379 27.27 -10.09 15.01
N LEU A 380 25.94 -10.14 15.07
CA LEU A 380 25.07 -9.85 13.93
C LEU A 380 25.31 -8.42 13.42
N GLU A 381 25.33 -7.43 14.30
CA GLU A 381 25.55 -6.04 13.93
C GLU A 381 26.94 -5.82 13.31
N SER A 382 27.99 -6.35 13.94
CA SER A 382 29.34 -6.28 13.40
C SER A 382 29.43 -6.89 12.00
N LEU A 383 28.78 -8.04 11.78
CA LEU A 383 28.73 -8.71 10.49
C LEU A 383 27.98 -7.87 9.45
N MET A 384 26.85 -7.28 9.83
CA MET A 384 26.08 -6.41 8.93
C MET A 384 26.84 -5.14 8.55
N ILE A 385 27.53 -4.51 9.51
CA ILE A 385 28.41 -3.36 9.24
C ILE A 385 29.54 -3.73 8.29
N LYS A 386 30.17 -4.89 8.49
CA LYS A 386 31.21 -5.41 7.60
C LYS A 386 30.69 -5.65 6.19
N PHE A 387 29.45 -6.17 6.05
CA PHE A 387 28.81 -6.36 4.76
C PHE A 387 28.52 -5.02 4.08
N ILE A 388 27.96 -4.04 4.79
CA ILE A 388 27.72 -2.67 4.26
C ILE A 388 29.04 -2.05 3.77
N ASN A 389 30.14 -2.28 4.49
CA ASN A 389 31.47 -1.78 4.14
C ASN A 389 32.21 -2.67 3.10
N LYS A 390 31.49 -3.53 2.37
CA LYS A 390 32.02 -4.38 1.28
C LYS A 390 33.11 -5.37 1.69
N GLN A 391 33.16 -5.80 2.95
CA GLN A 391 34.12 -6.83 3.37
C GLN A 391 33.69 -8.25 2.98
N PHE A 392 32.42 -8.41 2.56
CA PHE A 392 31.83 -9.65 2.06
C PHE A 392 31.08 -9.39 0.76
N ASP A 393 31.14 -10.34 -0.17
CA ASP A 393 30.51 -10.27 -1.48
C ASP A 393 29.10 -10.86 -1.43
N VAL A 394 28.90 -11.92 -0.64
CA VAL A 394 27.62 -12.61 -0.50
C VAL A 394 27.21 -12.69 0.96
N LEU A 395 26.00 -12.30 1.27
CA LEU A 395 25.38 -12.48 2.58
C LEU A 395 24.29 -13.57 2.50
N VAL A 396 24.56 -14.73 3.10
CA VAL A 396 23.55 -15.77 3.28
C VAL A 396 22.80 -15.47 4.58
N SER A 397 21.50 -15.24 4.50
CA SER A 397 20.72 -14.81 5.67
C SER A 397 19.33 -15.39 5.72
N THR A 398 18.72 -15.34 6.90
CA THR A 398 17.28 -15.52 7.06
C THR A 398 16.55 -14.21 6.74
N THR A 399 15.27 -14.10 7.09
CA THR A 399 14.42 -12.90 6.91
C THR A 399 14.94 -11.63 7.62
N ILE A 400 16.07 -11.69 8.31
CA ILE A 400 16.62 -10.52 9.03
C ILE A 400 16.89 -9.31 8.12
N ILE A 401 17.15 -9.53 6.83
CA ILE A 401 17.36 -8.45 5.85
C ILE A 401 16.06 -7.68 5.54
N GLU A 402 14.91 -8.27 5.80
CA GLU A 402 13.60 -7.64 5.63
C GLU A 402 13.45 -6.38 6.52
N SER A 403 14.20 -6.30 7.62
CA SER A 403 14.06 -5.28 8.66
C SER A 403 14.77 -3.95 8.35
N GLY A 404 14.58 -3.38 7.17
CA GLY A 404 15.00 -2.00 6.89
C GLY A 404 16.46 -1.80 6.48
N LEU A 405 17.26 -2.86 6.32
CA LEU A 405 18.68 -2.75 5.96
C LEU A 405 18.87 -2.07 4.60
N ASP A 406 19.67 -1.02 4.56
CA ASP A 406 20.09 -0.34 3.35
C ASP A 406 21.52 -0.72 2.96
N VAL A 407 21.66 -1.39 1.82
CA VAL A 407 22.95 -1.76 1.23
C VAL A 407 22.95 -1.34 -0.24
N PRO A 408 23.44 -0.13 -0.56
CA PRO A 408 23.36 0.43 -1.91
C PRO A 408 24.03 -0.42 -2.98
N ASN A 409 25.03 -1.20 -2.61
CA ASN A 409 25.77 -2.06 -3.56
C ASN A 409 25.15 -3.45 -3.77
N ALA A 410 24.12 -3.83 -3.01
CA ALA A 410 23.45 -5.10 -3.22
C ALA A 410 22.44 -4.96 -4.38
N ASN A 411 22.77 -5.56 -5.52
CA ASN A 411 21.93 -5.49 -6.71
C ASN A 411 21.37 -6.86 -7.13
N THR A 412 21.77 -7.94 -6.50
CA THR A 412 21.23 -9.27 -6.77
C THR A 412 20.73 -9.92 -5.48
N ILE A 413 19.53 -10.48 -5.50
CA ILE A 413 18.95 -11.25 -4.41
C ILE A 413 18.41 -12.58 -4.89
N PHE A 414 18.80 -13.66 -4.20
CA PHE A 414 18.19 -14.99 -4.33
C PHE A 414 17.30 -15.24 -3.11
N ILE A 415 16.07 -15.66 -3.35
CA ILE A 415 15.14 -16.04 -2.28
C ILE A 415 14.83 -17.53 -2.43
N ASN A 416 15.47 -18.33 -1.57
CA ASN A 416 15.34 -19.78 -1.59
C ASN A 416 14.02 -20.23 -0.98
N ASN A 417 13.34 -21.19 -1.64
CA ASN A 417 11.99 -21.63 -1.27
C ASN A 417 11.00 -20.45 -1.15
N ALA A 418 10.97 -19.60 -2.16
CA ALA A 418 10.15 -18.37 -2.18
C ALA A 418 8.65 -18.65 -1.97
N ASN A 419 8.17 -19.85 -2.32
CA ASN A 419 6.79 -20.30 -2.10
C ASN A 419 6.37 -20.34 -0.62
N ASN A 420 7.32 -20.36 0.32
CA ASN A 420 7.06 -20.41 1.77
C ASN A 420 6.95 -19.02 2.42
N PHE A 421 7.15 -17.96 1.67
CA PHE A 421 7.08 -16.58 2.19
C PHE A 421 5.74 -15.93 1.86
N GLY A 422 5.37 -14.95 2.66
CA GLY A 422 4.24 -14.08 2.38
C GLY A 422 4.53 -13.12 1.19
N LEU A 423 3.48 -12.67 0.52
CA LEU A 423 3.65 -11.75 -0.62
C LEU A 423 4.29 -10.43 -0.20
N SER A 424 3.88 -9.88 0.94
CA SER A 424 4.48 -8.67 1.51
C SER A 424 5.95 -8.86 1.88
N ASP A 425 6.32 -10.04 2.44
CA ASP A 425 7.71 -10.35 2.80
C ASP A 425 8.59 -10.44 1.55
N LEU A 426 8.11 -11.14 0.50
CA LEU A 426 8.79 -11.23 -0.80
C LEU A 426 9.01 -9.84 -1.42
N HIS A 427 7.99 -8.98 -1.39
CA HIS A 427 8.09 -7.62 -1.90
C HIS A 427 9.11 -6.78 -1.10
N GLN A 428 9.11 -6.86 0.23
CA GLN A 428 10.07 -6.17 1.08
C GLN A 428 11.50 -6.66 0.81
N MET A 429 11.71 -7.98 0.68
CA MET A 429 13.00 -8.56 0.33
C MET A 429 13.46 -8.15 -1.06
N ARG A 430 12.57 -8.19 -2.07
CA ARG A 430 12.86 -7.67 -3.41
C ARG A 430 13.34 -6.22 -3.36
N GLY A 431 12.69 -5.38 -2.58
CA GLY A 431 13.05 -3.96 -2.41
C GLY A 431 14.39 -3.72 -1.68
N ARG A 432 15.09 -4.77 -1.22
CA ARG A 432 16.43 -4.62 -0.63
C ARG A 432 17.54 -4.46 -1.67
N VAL A 433 17.27 -4.77 -2.92
CA VAL A 433 18.16 -4.53 -4.06
C VAL A 433 17.65 -3.41 -4.96
N GLY A 434 18.47 -2.94 -5.91
CA GLY A 434 18.07 -1.89 -6.86
C GLY A 434 17.96 -0.50 -6.24
N ARG A 435 18.86 -0.16 -5.31
CA ARG A 435 18.94 1.16 -4.66
C ARG A 435 20.00 2.07 -5.26
N SER A 436 20.67 1.61 -6.30
CA SER A 436 21.62 2.35 -7.10
C SER A 436 21.12 2.48 -8.54
N ASN A 437 21.86 3.21 -9.38
CA ASN A 437 21.62 3.31 -10.81
C ASN A 437 21.98 2.03 -11.60
N LYS A 438 22.40 0.96 -10.92
CA LYS A 438 22.74 -0.32 -11.52
C LYS A 438 21.49 -1.20 -11.64
N LYS A 439 21.41 -1.96 -12.74
CA LYS A 439 20.38 -2.98 -12.95
C LYS A 439 20.39 -4.03 -11.83
N ALA A 440 19.23 -4.34 -11.28
CA ALA A 440 19.09 -5.26 -10.16
C ALA A 440 18.25 -6.48 -10.51
N PHE A 441 18.56 -7.61 -9.86
CA PHE A 441 17.96 -8.90 -10.13
C PHE A 441 17.39 -9.52 -8.85
N CYS A 442 16.20 -10.10 -8.97
CA CYS A 442 15.55 -10.88 -7.91
C CYS A 442 15.18 -12.26 -8.43
N TYR A 443 15.84 -13.29 -7.91
CA TYR A 443 15.59 -14.68 -8.29
C TYR A 443 14.76 -15.37 -7.21
N LEU A 444 13.53 -15.74 -7.55
CA LEU A 444 12.62 -16.50 -6.70
C LEU A 444 12.85 -18.00 -6.96
N ILE A 445 13.59 -18.66 -6.09
CA ILE A 445 13.85 -20.09 -6.21
C ILE A 445 12.65 -20.85 -5.63
N THR A 446 11.96 -21.61 -6.48
CA THR A 446 10.76 -22.37 -6.12
C THR A 446 10.87 -23.84 -6.55
N PRO A 447 10.14 -24.76 -5.92
CA PRO A 447 9.92 -26.08 -6.50
C PRO A 447 9.11 -25.97 -7.80
N GLU A 448 8.87 -27.09 -8.46
CA GLU A 448 8.02 -27.15 -9.65
C GLU A 448 6.62 -26.60 -9.37
N PHE A 449 6.06 -25.81 -10.28
CA PHE A 449 4.77 -25.15 -10.12
C PHE A 449 3.64 -26.13 -9.77
N SER A 450 3.69 -27.35 -10.32
CA SER A 450 2.76 -28.45 -10.02
C SER A 450 2.76 -28.88 -8.55
N LYS A 451 3.89 -28.72 -7.84
CA LYS A 451 4.09 -29.12 -6.44
C LYS A 451 3.77 -28.01 -5.43
N MET A 452 3.44 -26.82 -5.91
CA MET A 452 3.12 -25.67 -5.05
C MET A 452 1.63 -25.64 -4.72
N THR A 453 1.31 -25.13 -3.52
CA THR A 453 -0.08 -24.82 -3.16
C THR A 453 -0.64 -23.69 -4.03
N ASP A 454 -1.94 -23.66 -4.22
CA ASP A 454 -2.58 -22.63 -5.05
C ASP A 454 -2.38 -21.22 -4.50
N GLU A 455 -2.34 -21.06 -3.16
CA GLU A 455 -1.99 -19.79 -2.53
C GLU A 455 -0.54 -19.36 -2.84
N ALA A 456 0.42 -20.29 -2.82
CA ALA A 456 1.80 -19.99 -3.15
C ALA A 456 1.94 -19.59 -4.63
N LYS A 457 1.25 -20.29 -5.54
CA LYS A 457 1.20 -19.93 -6.97
C LYS A 457 0.68 -18.50 -7.15
N LYS A 458 -0.44 -18.15 -6.48
CA LYS A 458 -1.04 -16.82 -6.56
C LYS A 458 -0.08 -15.74 -6.05
N ARG A 459 0.63 -15.99 -4.93
CA ARG A 459 1.61 -15.03 -4.40
C ARG A 459 2.78 -14.80 -5.36
N ILE A 460 3.35 -15.87 -5.89
CA ILE A 460 4.48 -15.78 -6.84
C ILE A 460 4.05 -15.08 -8.13
N THR A 461 2.91 -15.46 -8.71
CA THR A 461 2.37 -14.81 -9.92
C THR A 461 2.02 -13.33 -9.67
N ALA A 462 1.50 -13.01 -8.48
CA ALA A 462 1.20 -11.62 -8.14
C ALA A 462 2.48 -10.76 -8.04
N LEU A 463 3.56 -11.29 -7.45
CA LEU A 463 4.83 -10.57 -7.36
C LEU A 463 5.47 -10.33 -8.73
N ASP A 464 5.35 -11.28 -9.64
CA ASP A 464 5.80 -11.17 -11.03
C ASP A 464 4.97 -10.13 -11.80
N TYR A 465 3.64 -10.19 -11.68
CA TYR A 465 2.73 -9.23 -12.32
C TYR A 465 2.95 -7.79 -11.85
N TYR A 466 3.19 -7.59 -10.54
CA TYR A 466 3.49 -6.28 -9.95
C TYR A 466 5.01 -6.04 -9.89
N SER A 467 5.68 -6.10 -11.03
CA SER A 467 7.12 -5.88 -11.15
C SER A 467 7.51 -4.40 -11.25
N GLU A 468 6.58 -3.54 -11.62
CA GLU A 468 6.80 -2.11 -11.76
C GLU A 468 7.07 -1.43 -10.40
N LEU A 469 7.85 -0.35 -10.43
CA LEU A 469 8.07 0.52 -9.27
C LEU A 469 6.76 1.21 -8.86
N GLY A 470 6.54 1.41 -7.56
CA GLY A 470 5.31 2.01 -7.03
C GLY A 470 4.16 1.02 -6.83
N SER A 471 4.39 -0.26 -7.08
CA SER A 471 3.35 -1.31 -6.97
C SER A 471 3.08 -1.79 -5.55
N GLY A 472 3.80 -1.31 -4.53
CA GLY A 472 3.70 -1.78 -3.14
C GLY A 472 2.29 -1.73 -2.56
N PHE A 473 1.53 -0.68 -2.87
CA PHE A 473 0.13 -0.58 -2.47
C PHE A 473 -0.73 -1.69 -3.09
N ASN A 474 -0.56 -1.94 -4.40
CA ASN A 474 -1.31 -2.99 -5.10
C ASN A 474 -0.94 -4.38 -4.59
N ILE A 475 0.33 -4.60 -4.24
CA ILE A 475 0.83 -5.85 -3.65
C ILE A 475 0.21 -6.06 -2.26
N ALA A 476 0.16 -5.04 -1.41
CA ALA A 476 -0.47 -5.13 -0.10
C ALA A 476 -1.96 -5.44 -0.19
N MET A 477 -2.66 -4.83 -1.14
CA MET A 477 -4.08 -5.15 -1.42
C MET A 477 -4.23 -6.59 -1.92
N LYS A 478 -3.31 -7.05 -2.77
CA LYS A 478 -3.34 -8.44 -3.27
C LYS A 478 -3.01 -9.47 -2.20
N ASP A 479 -2.08 -9.15 -1.29
CA ASP A 479 -1.78 -9.99 -0.14
C ASP A 479 -3.00 -10.15 0.78
N LEU A 480 -3.74 -9.04 1.02
CA LEU A 480 -5.00 -9.05 1.74
C LEU A 480 -6.05 -9.97 1.08
N GLU A 481 -6.15 -9.92 -0.23
CA GLU A 481 -7.08 -10.80 -0.97
C GLU A 481 -6.70 -12.26 -0.86
N ILE A 482 -5.41 -12.60 -1.00
CA ILE A 482 -4.92 -13.98 -0.96
C ILE A 482 -5.04 -14.57 0.45
N ARG A 483 -4.66 -13.82 1.49
CA ARG A 483 -4.79 -14.27 2.89
C ARG A 483 -6.24 -14.35 3.37
N GLY A 484 -7.14 -13.62 2.71
CA GLY A 484 -8.46 -13.34 3.22
C GLY A 484 -8.41 -12.29 4.34
N ALA A 485 -9.35 -11.37 4.36
CA ALA A 485 -9.40 -10.30 5.35
C ALA A 485 -9.69 -10.78 6.81
N GLY A 486 -9.77 -12.10 7.00
CA GLY A 486 -10.21 -12.74 8.23
C GLY A 486 -9.36 -12.49 9.46
N ASP A 487 -8.05 -12.51 9.30
CA ASP A 487 -7.12 -12.36 10.43
C ASP A 487 -6.87 -10.88 10.82
N LEU A 488 -7.32 -9.95 9.98
CA LEU A 488 -6.97 -8.53 10.13
C LEU A 488 -8.00 -7.71 10.89
N LEU A 489 -9.26 -8.11 10.81
CA LEU A 489 -10.39 -7.35 11.33
C LEU A 489 -11.01 -7.94 12.61
N GLY A 490 -10.45 -9.05 13.11
CA GLY A 490 -11.04 -9.84 14.18
C GLY A 490 -12.00 -10.91 13.65
N GLY A 491 -12.13 -12.02 14.39
CA GLY A 491 -12.81 -13.24 13.93
C GLY A 491 -14.26 -13.06 13.46
N GLU A 492 -14.99 -12.08 14.00
CA GLU A 492 -16.39 -11.81 13.61
C GLU A 492 -16.50 -11.14 12.22
N GLN A 493 -15.53 -10.31 11.83
CA GLN A 493 -15.55 -9.59 10.56
C GLN A 493 -15.06 -10.45 9.39
N SER A 494 -14.21 -11.42 9.70
CA SER A 494 -13.68 -12.36 8.72
C SER A 494 -14.77 -13.18 8.04
N GLY A 495 -15.83 -13.52 8.75
CA GLY A 495 -17.00 -14.20 8.21
C GLY A 495 -17.67 -13.39 7.10
N PHE A 496 -17.95 -12.11 7.33
CA PHE A 496 -18.65 -11.25 6.37
C PHE A 496 -17.85 -10.99 5.10
N ILE A 497 -16.54 -10.76 5.21
CA ILE A 497 -15.68 -10.53 4.04
C ILE A 497 -15.54 -11.80 3.21
N ASN A 498 -15.47 -12.97 3.86
CA ASN A 498 -15.45 -14.25 3.15
C ASN A 498 -16.78 -14.56 2.46
N GLU A 499 -17.93 -14.10 3.02
CA GLU A 499 -19.24 -14.34 2.45
C GLU A 499 -19.62 -13.38 1.32
N MET A 500 -19.17 -12.12 1.35
CA MET A 500 -19.57 -11.11 0.35
C MET A 500 -18.44 -10.57 -0.52
N GLY A 501 -17.19 -10.87 -0.19
CA GLY A 501 -16.00 -10.32 -0.85
C GLY A 501 -15.57 -8.96 -0.28
N PHE A 502 -14.26 -8.70 -0.34
CA PHE A 502 -13.65 -7.51 0.26
C PHE A 502 -14.17 -6.19 -0.31
N GLU A 503 -14.27 -6.07 -1.63
CA GLU A 503 -14.75 -4.82 -2.27
C GLU A 503 -16.19 -4.46 -1.89
N THR A 504 -17.06 -5.47 -1.78
CA THR A 504 -18.46 -5.26 -1.36
C THR A 504 -18.53 -4.85 0.11
N TYR A 505 -17.75 -5.50 0.97
CA TYR A 505 -17.63 -5.11 2.38
C TYR A 505 -17.14 -3.66 2.52
N GLN A 506 -16.13 -3.26 1.75
CA GLN A 506 -15.61 -1.88 1.76
C GLN A 506 -16.67 -0.86 1.37
N LYS A 507 -17.45 -1.12 0.32
CA LYS A 507 -18.58 -0.24 -0.06
C LYS A 507 -19.61 -0.08 1.07
N ILE A 508 -19.95 -1.18 1.76
CA ILE A 508 -20.90 -1.14 2.90
C ILE A 508 -20.31 -0.34 4.08
N LEU A 509 -19.02 -0.46 4.30
CA LEU A 509 -18.32 0.29 5.34
C LEU A 509 -18.30 1.80 5.03
N ASP A 510 -17.98 2.17 3.79
CA ASP A 510 -18.00 3.55 3.32
C ASP A 510 -19.40 4.16 3.45
N GLU A 511 -20.44 3.42 3.06
CA GLU A 511 -21.85 3.83 3.29
C GLU A 511 -22.16 4.03 4.77
N ALA A 512 -21.66 3.15 5.64
CA ALA A 512 -21.89 3.24 7.09
C ALA A 512 -21.20 4.46 7.70
N ILE A 513 -19.98 4.78 7.24
CA ILE A 513 -19.23 5.98 7.64
C ILE A 513 -19.97 7.24 7.22
N ASP A 514 -20.45 7.30 5.99
CA ASP A 514 -21.18 8.47 5.46
C ASP A 514 -22.49 8.73 6.20
N GLU A 515 -23.20 7.66 6.60
CA GLU A 515 -24.41 7.78 7.40
C GLU A 515 -24.10 8.33 8.81
N LEU A 516 -23.08 7.77 9.49
CA LEU A 516 -22.66 8.22 10.83
C LEU A 516 -22.22 9.69 10.82
N LYS A 517 -21.52 10.14 9.78
CA LYS A 517 -21.13 11.54 9.63
C LYS A 517 -22.33 12.48 9.52
N LYS A 518 -23.41 12.02 8.89
CA LYS A 518 -24.63 12.82 8.74
C LYS A 518 -25.49 12.86 10.01
N ASP A 519 -25.51 11.75 10.75
CA ASP A 519 -26.43 11.58 11.88
C ASP A 519 -25.77 12.01 13.21
N ASP A 520 -24.64 11.45 13.57
CA ASP A 520 -24.03 11.57 14.90
C ASP A 520 -22.88 12.60 14.99
N PHE A 521 -22.27 12.96 13.85
CA PHE A 521 -21.05 13.78 13.80
C PHE A 521 -21.16 15.00 12.87
N LYS A 522 -22.33 15.63 12.81
CA LYS A 522 -22.62 16.78 11.92
C LYS A 522 -21.72 17.99 12.16
N ASP A 523 -21.28 18.18 13.38
CA ASP A 523 -20.49 19.35 13.82
C ASP A 523 -18.98 19.19 13.59
N LEU A 524 -18.55 18.00 13.16
CA LEU A 524 -17.16 17.78 12.80
C LEU A 524 -16.97 18.15 11.33
N ASP A 525 -16.18 19.19 11.11
CA ASP A 525 -15.74 19.60 9.75
C ASP A 525 -14.73 18.57 9.21
N LEU A 526 -15.26 17.38 8.93
CA LEU A 526 -14.53 16.29 8.28
C LEU A 526 -14.49 16.64 6.80
N ASP A 527 -13.31 17.04 6.30
CA ASP A 527 -13.01 17.47 4.94
C ASP A 527 -14.03 16.98 3.90
N LYS A 528 -14.88 17.89 3.43
CA LYS A 528 -15.90 17.65 2.41
C LYS A 528 -15.32 17.16 1.08
N ASN A 529 -14.01 17.36 0.87
CA ASN A 529 -13.33 17.06 -0.40
C ASN A 529 -12.74 15.64 -0.51
N LYS A 530 -12.57 14.89 0.59
CA LYS A 530 -11.96 13.54 0.54
C LYS A 530 -12.97 12.42 0.27
N PHE A 531 -14.26 12.67 0.42
CA PHE A 531 -15.33 11.69 0.20
C PHE A 531 -16.42 12.32 -0.66
N SER A 532 -16.14 12.52 -1.96
CA SER A 532 -17.17 12.97 -2.88
C SER A 532 -18.29 11.93 -2.91
N LYS A 533 -19.53 12.37 -2.62
CA LYS A 533 -20.75 11.64 -2.87
C LYS A 533 -20.70 11.04 -4.28
N LYS A 534 -20.43 9.77 -4.42
CA LYS A 534 -20.92 9.03 -5.58
C LYS A 534 -22.41 8.81 -5.35
N THR A 535 -23.21 9.79 -5.73
CA THR A 535 -24.66 9.60 -5.87
C THR A 535 -24.86 8.42 -6.79
N ASN A 536 -25.60 7.41 -6.33
CA ASN A 536 -26.04 6.29 -7.18
C ASN A 536 -27.10 6.84 -8.15
N LEU A 537 -26.64 7.51 -9.21
CA LEU A 537 -27.52 7.97 -10.27
C LEU A 537 -27.99 6.75 -11.08
N ILE A 538 -29.29 6.55 -11.16
CA ILE A 538 -29.89 5.62 -12.11
C ILE A 538 -30.06 6.40 -13.41
N PHE A 539 -29.34 5.97 -14.45
CA PHE A 539 -29.37 6.55 -15.77
C PHE A 539 -30.17 5.60 -16.70
N GLU A 540 -31.32 6.02 -17.12
CA GLU A 540 -32.19 5.30 -18.05
C GLU A 540 -32.29 6.09 -19.34
N THR A 541 -32.18 5.41 -20.48
CA THR A 541 -32.27 5.99 -21.81
C THR A 541 -32.77 4.93 -22.79
N ASP A 542 -33.47 5.37 -23.77
CA ASP A 542 -33.91 4.61 -24.95
C ASP A 542 -32.88 4.65 -26.10
N LEU A 543 -31.75 5.37 -25.94
CA LEU A 543 -30.66 5.38 -26.91
C LEU A 543 -29.87 4.07 -26.90
N GLU A 544 -29.41 3.62 -28.07
CA GLU A 544 -28.50 2.48 -28.20
C GLU A 544 -27.08 2.89 -27.82
N LEU A 545 -26.75 2.87 -26.52
CA LEU A 545 -25.45 3.28 -26.01
C LEU A 545 -24.53 2.07 -25.81
N MET A 546 -23.77 1.69 -26.85
CA MET A 546 -22.87 0.53 -26.77
C MET A 546 -21.68 0.67 -27.72
N PHE A 547 -20.66 -0.21 -27.54
CA PHE A 547 -19.63 -0.44 -28.55
C PHE A 547 -20.14 -1.48 -29.56
N PRO A 548 -20.36 -1.13 -30.85
CA PRO A 548 -20.81 -2.07 -31.87
C PRO A 548 -19.79 -3.22 -32.08
N ASN A 549 -20.30 -4.41 -32.48
CA ASN A 549 -19.44 -5.58 -32.70
C ASN A 549 -18.47 -5.39 -33.88
N ASP A 550 -18.89 -4.67 -34.90
CA ASP A 550 -18.13 -4.29 -36.08
C ASP A 550 -17.02 -3.27 -35.77
N PHE A 551 -17.18 -2.47 -34.72
CA PHE A 551 -16.15 -1.57 -34.25
C PHE A 551 -15.17 -2.27 -33.29
N ILE A 552 -15.67 -3.08 -32.33
CA ILE A 552 -14.85 -3.86 -31.41
C ILE A 552 -15.42 -5.29 -31.31
N ASN A 553 -14.79 -6.23 -31.98
CA ASN A 553 -15.30 -7.60 -32.08
C ASN A 553 -15.21 -8.37 -30.74
N SER A 554 -14.13 -8.17 -29.96
CA SER A 554 -13.88 -8.89 -28.71
C SER A 554 -14.81 -8.41 -27.57
N SER A 555 -15.69 -9.28 -27.08
CA SER A 555 -16.56 -8.98 -25.92
C SER A 555 -15.75 -8.71 -24.64
N LYS A 556 -14.58 -9.32 -24.48
CA LYS A 556 -13.66 -9.09 -23.35
C LYS A 556 -13.09 -7.67 -23.42
N GLU A 557 -12.73 -7.23 -24.60
CA GLU A 557 -12.18 -5.88 -24.82
C GLU A 557 -13.25 -4.82 -24.63
N ARG A 558 -14.46 -5.02 -25.16
CA ARG A 558 -15.59 -4.12 -24.88
C ARG A 558 -15.86 -3.99 -23.38
N PHE A 559 -15.88 -5.10 -22.64
CA PHE A 559 -16.06 -5.06 -21.20
C PHE A 559 -14.98 -4.24 -20.48
N ASN A 560 -13.71 -4.39 -20.89
CA ASN A 560 -12.61 -3.61 -20.34
C ASN A 560 -12.77 -2.11 -20.63
N LEU A 561 -13.17 -1.75 -21.83
CA LEU A 561 -13.43 -0.37 -22.23
C LEU A 561 -14.62 0.24 -21.47
N TYR A 562 -15.71 -0.50 -21.27
CA TYR A 562 -16.80 -0.04 -20.39
C TYR A 562 -16.35 0.16 -18.95
N THR A 563 -15.49 -0.73 -18.45
CA THR A 563 -14.93 -0.59 -17.10
C THR A 563 -14.03 0.64 -17.00
N LYS A 564 -13.23 0.93 -18.05
CA LYS A 564 -12.37 2.11 -18.13
C LYS A 564 -13.23 3.37 -18.21
N LEU A 565 -14.23 3.39 -19.08
CA LEU A 565 -15.16 4.51 -19.28
C LEU A 565 -15.91 4.89 -17.98
N ASN A 566 -16.32 3.90 -17.19
CA ASN A 566 -16.99 4.15 -15.90
C ASN A 566 -16.06 4.73 -14.81
N LYS A 567 -14.74 4.74 -15.02
CA LYS A 567 -13.75 5.30 -14.08
C LYS A 567 -13.40 6.74 -14.40
N ILE A 568 -13.60 7.17 -15.62
CA ILE A 568 -13.28 8.52 -16.09
C ILE A 568 -14.09 9.53 -15.29
N SER A 569 -13.43 10.56 -14.79
CA SER A 569 -13.98 11.56 -13.88
C SER A 569 -13.82 13.00 -14.35
N SER A 570 -13.01 13.24 -15.38
CA SER A 570 -12.76 14.57 -15.96
C SER A 570 -12.98 14.61 -17.47
N VAL A 571 -13.15 15.81 -18.00
CA VAL A 571 -13.31 16.03 -19.44
C VAL A 571 -12.02 15.68 -20.18
N ASP A 572 -10.86 16.01 -19.59
CA ASP A 572 -9.55 15.74 -20.19
C ASP A 572 -9.31 14.23 -20.32
N GLU A 573 -9.57 13.46 -19.27
CA GLU A 573 -9.50 11.99 -19.31
C GLU A 573 -10.46 11.39 -20.37
N LEU A 574 -11.63 12.01 -20.58
CA LEU A 574 -12.58 11.55 -21.58
C LEU A 574 -12.09 11.81 -23.00
N GLU A 575 -11.46 12.95 -23.24
CA GLU A 575 -10.86 13.27 -24.56
C GLU A 575 -9.64 12.38 -24.84
N GLU A 576 -8.79 12.09 -23.85
CA GLU A 576 -7.71 11.11 -23.97
C GLU A 576 -8.25 9.71 -24.31
N PHE A 577 -9.32 9.30 -23.66
CA PHE A 577 -9.98 8.02 -23.95
C PHE A 577 -10.56 7.99 -25.37
N LYS A 578 -11.12 9.10 -25.82
CA LYS A 578 -11.62 9.26 -27.20
C LYS A 578 -10.50 9.11 -28.22
N GLN A 579 -9.34 9.72 -27.96
CA GLN A 579 -8.15 9.61 -28.81
C GLN A 579 -7.65 8.16 -28.84
N GLU A 580 -7.53 7.50 -27.67
CA GLU A 580 -7.11 6.09 -27.59
C GLU A 580 -8.03 5.17 -28.43
N LEU A 581 -9.35 5.37 -28.37
CA LEU A 581 -10.29 4.60 -29.18
C LEU A 581 -10.07 4.83 -30.68
N THR A 582 -9.84 6.09 -31.09
CA THR A 582 -9.60 6.47 -32.48
C THR A 582 -8.29 5.86 -33.00
N ASP A 583 -7.23 5.91 -32.20
CA ASP A 583 -5.91 5.38 -32.57
C ASP A 583 -5.92 3.86 -32.72
N ARG A 584 -6.68 3.15 -31.87
CA ARG A 584 -6.73 1.68 -31.84
C ARG A 584 -7.73 1.06 -32.81
N PHE A 585 -8.87 1.70 -32.99
CA PHE A 585 -10.01 1.11 -33.71
C PHE A 585 -10.48 1.94 -34.90
N GLY A 586 -9.89 3.12 -35.12
CA GLY A 586 -10.24 3.99 -36.23
C GLY A 586 -11.39 4.97 -35.91
N LYS A 587 -12.04 5.49 -36.96
CA LYS A 587 -13.09 6.50 -36.83
C LYS A 587 -14.24 6.00 -35.95
N LEU A 588 -14.63 6.81 -34.97
CA LEU A 588 -15.70 6.49 -34.04
C LEU A 588 -17.07 6.45 -34.75
N PRO A 589 -17.87 5.40 -34.57
CA PRO A 589 -19.29 5.37 -34.97
C PRO A 589 -20.11 6.37 -34.13
N ASP A 590 -21.23 6.88 -34.70
CA ASP A 590 -22.11 7.84 -34.02
C ASP A 590 -22.63 7.30 -32.68
N ILE A 591 -22.97 6.03 -32.60
CA ILE A 591 -23.41 5.34 -31.37
C ILE A 591 -22.36 5.45 -30.25
N VAL A 592 -21.07 5.37 -30.59
CA VAL A 592 -19.96 5.50 -29.61
C VAL A 592 -19.80 6.96 -29.17
N GLU A 593 -19.99 7.91 -30.08
CA GLU A 593 -19.98 9.33 -29.70
C GLU A 593 -21.13 9.67 -28.74
N GLU A 594 -22.33 9.11 -28.96
CA GLU A 594 -23.46 9.27 -28.05
C GLU A 594 -23.20 8.62 -26.70
N LEU A 595 -22.57 7.44 -26.66
CA LEU A 595 -22.12 6.82 -25.43
C LEU A 595 -21.16 7.72 -24.65
N LEU A 596 -20.20 8.37 -25.30
CA LEU A 596 -19.28 9.31 -24.64
C LEU A 596 -20.00 10.57 -24.13
N LYS A 597 -20.94 11.10 -24.90
CA LYS A 597 -21.78 12.24 -24.46
C LYS A 597 -22.64 11.90 -23.24
N SER A 598 -23.15 10.68 -23.16
CA SER A 598 -23.94 10.22 -22.00
C SER A 598 -23.18 10.26 -20.68
N ILE A 599 -21.85 10.07 -20.72
CA ILE A 599 -20.99 10.19 -19.53
C ILE A 599 -20.94 11.65 -19.04
N LYS A 600 -20.82 12.62 -19.94
CA LYS A 600 -20.86 14.06 -19.58
C LYS A 600 -22.22 14.41 -18.93
N LEU A 601 -23.31 13.93 -19.48
CA LEU A 601 -24.65 14.12 -18.89
C LEU A 601 -24.77 13.51 -17.49
N ARG A 602 -24.19 12.32 -17.27
CA ARG A 602 -24.16 11.69 -15.95
C ARG A 602 -23.40 12.53 -14.92
N TRP A 603 -22.29 13.16 -15.29
CA TRP A 603 -21.55 14.06 -14.39
C TRP A 603 -22.37 15.30 -14.01
N ILE A 604 -23.00 15.95 -15.00
CA ILE A 604 -23.85 17.13 -14.77
C ILE A 604 -24.98 16.76 -13.82
N SER A 605 -25.66 15.63 -14.08
CA SER A 605 -26.77 15.16 -13.23
C SER A 605 -26.33 14.84 -11.81
N THR A 606 -25.15 14.27 -11.65
CA THR A 606 -24.55 14.00 -10.32
C THR A 606 -24.22 15.31 -9.59
N ALA A 607 -23.72 16.31 -10.29
CA ALA A 607 -23.37 17.62 -9.71
C ALA A 607 -24.61 18.37 -9.19
N VAL A 608 -25.77 18.20 -9.84
CA VAL A 608 -27.06 18.80 -9.42
C VAL A 608 -27.85 17.90 -8.44
N SER A 609 -27.25 16.81 -7.95
CA SER A 609 -27.85 15.88 -6.99
C SER A 609 -29.11 15.14 -7.47
N TYR A 610 -29.28 14.94 -8.77
CA TYR A 610 -30.32 14.05 -9.29
C TYR A 610 -30.01 12.59 -8.90
N THR A 611 -31.03 11.84 -8.53
CA THR A 611 -30.94 10.39 -8.23
C THR A 611 -31.41 9.52 -9.40
N HIS A 612 -32.27 10.06 -10.24
CA HIS A 612 -32.83 9.40 -11.45
C HIS A 612 -32.78 10.38 -12.61
N LEU A 613 -32.33 9.92 -13.75
CA LEU A 613 -32.38 10.63 -15.02
C LEU A 613 -32.92 9.70 -16.09
N THR A 614 -34.05 10.06 -16.65
CA THR A 614 -34.66 9.38 -17.80
C THR A 614 -34.61 10.34 -18.98
N LEU A 615 -34.01 9.92 -20.09
CA LEU A 615 -33.91 10.71 -21.31
C LEU A 615 -34.90 10.13 -22.36
N PRO A 616 -36.05 10.75 -22.62
CA PRO A 616 -36.93 10.34 -23.72
C PRO A 616 -36.35 10.80 -25.06
N THR A 617 -36.40 9.95 -26.07
CA THR A 617 -35.90 10.25 -27.43
C THR A 617 -36.92 11.02 -28.28
N LYS A 618 -38.13 11.26 -27.78
CA LYS A 618 -39.16 12.00 -28.52
C LYS A 618 -39.58 13.25 -27.75
N ALA A 619 -39.04 14.36 -28.16
CA ALA A 619 -39.64 15.67 -28.12
C ALA A 619 -39.76 16.20 -29.54
#